data_0e51a2ee438b515833cbd0e7be66e4f0
#
_entry.id   0e51a2ee438b515833cbd0e7be66e4f0
#
_cell.length_a   1.000
_cell.length_b   1.000
_cell.length_c   1.000
_cell.angle_alpha   90.00
_cell.angle_beta   90.00
_cell.angle_gamma   90.00
#
_symmetry.space_group_name_H-M   'P 1'
#
loop_
_entity.id
_entity.type
_entity.pdbx_description
1 polymer ?
#
loop_
_entity_poly.entity_id
_entity_poly.type
_entity_poly.pdbx_seq_one_letter_code
_entity_poly.pdbx_strand_id
1 'polypeptide(L)'
;MKKTRFGIIAAVTLALACILATNLCAESKAEKQEDIQKMAQQTLQQLYQAQPLAKAAIEKAAGYAVFSDMGFKILFAGSGTGQGVVVNNQTKQKTYMKMVELQAGLGFGISKFRNVFVFRTKAAMDSFINSGWQFGGQATAGAKTADSGGAMQGAVSVDNDMWMYQLTERGLNLSVTVTGAKYYKDDSLN
;
A
#
# COMPACT_ATOMS: atom_id res chain seq x y z
N MET A 1 7.37 38.34 51.00
CA MET A 1 8.05 38.28 49.68
C MET A 1 8.49 36.89 49.23
N LYS A 2 8.30 35.79 49.98
CA LYS A 2 8.67 34.41 49.54
C LYS A 2 7.57 33.66 48.77
N LYS A 3 6.30 34.00 48.92
CA LYS A 3 5.17 33.29 48.28
C LYS A 3 4.99 33.58 46.78
N THR A 4 5.40 34.73 46.27
CA THR A 4 5.29 35.13 44.86
C THR A 4 6.32 34.44 43.94
N ARG A 5 7.48 34.08 44.46
CA ARG A 5 8.54 33.39 43.66
C ARG A 5 8.20 31.93 43.39
N PHE A 6 7.45 31.28 44.29
CA PHE A 6 7.04 29.87 44.12
C PHE A 6 5.97 29.70 43.04
N GLY A 7 5.04 30.66 42.91
CA GLY A 7 4.00 30.65 41.90
C GLY A 7 4.53 30.86 40.47
N ILE A 8 5.57 31.67 40.30
CA ILE A 8 6.18 31.95 39.00
C ILE A 8 6.97 30.75 38.52
N ILE A 9 7.69 30.05 39.39
CA ILE A 9 8.46 28.85 39.03
C ILE A 9 7.51 27.73 38.65
N ALA A 10 6.40 27.51 39.34
CA ALA A 10 5.40 26.51 39.01
C ALA A 10 4.70 26.80 37.65
N ALA A 11 4.43 28.07 37.35
CA ALA A 11 3.83 28.46 36.07
C ALA A 11 4.79 28.30 34.89
N VAL A 12 6.08 28.57 35.08
CA VAL A 12 7.12 28.39 34.04
C VAL A 12 7.38 26.92 33.77
N THR A 13 7.40 26.06 34.80
CA THR A 13 7.55 24.61 34.61
C THR A 13 6.35 23.97 33.93
N LEU A 14 5.12 24.45 34.21
CA LEU A 14 3.91 23.96 33.53
C LEU A 14 3.86 24.41 32.07
N ALA A 15 4.27 25.64 31.75
CA ALA A 15 4.37 26.14 30.39
C ALA A 15 5.43 25.40 29.57
N LEU A 16 6.57 25.07 30.19
CA LEU A 16 7.64 24.29 29.52
C LEU A 16 7.23 22.83 29.26
N ALA A 17 6.45 22.22 30.16
CA ALA A 17 5.88 20.90 29.98
C ALA A 17 4.83 20.86 28.84
N CYS A 18 4.03 21.90 28.67
CA CYS A 18 3.09 22.03 27.57
C CYS A 18 3.80 22.19 26.20
N ILE A 19 4.93 22.89 26.16
CA ILE A 19 5.71 23.07 24.92
C ILE A 19 6.41 21.75 24.52
N LEU A 20 6.80 20.91 25.46
CA LEU A 20 7.37 19.58 25.20
C LEU A 20 6.31 18.54 24.77
N ALA A 21 5.06 18.71 25.19
CA ALA A 21 3.96 17.81 24.83
C ALA A 21 3.44 18.03 23.39
N THR A 22 3.67 19.18 22.78
CA THR A 22 3.24 19.46 21.39
C THR A 22 4.16 18.90 20.32
N ASN A 23 5.30 18.31 20.70
CA ASN A 23 6.19 17.58 19.80
C ASN A 23 5.91 16.06 19.72
N LEU A 24 4.74 15.60 20.17
CA LEU A 24 4.23 14.28 19.73
C LEU A 24 3.81 14.44 18.28
N CYS A 25 4.80 14.26 17.40
CA CYS A 25 4.71 14.42 15.95
C CYS A 25 3.50 13.66 15.39
N ALA A 26 2.46 14.37 15.00
CA ALA A 26 1.68 13.92 13.89
C ALA A 26 2.64 13.90 12.69
N GLU A 27 2.94 12.71 12.19
CA GLU A 27 3.75 12.48 10.99
C GLU A 27 3.27 13.41 9.87
N SER A 28 4.14 14.23 9.34
CA SER A 28 3.79 15.22 8.33
C SER A 28 3.32 14.53 7.04
N LYS A 29 2.52 15.22 6.23
CA LYS A 29 2.13 14.74 4.90
C LYS A 29 3.36 14.32 4.08
N ALA A 30 4.43 15.12 4.12
CA ALA A 30 5.66 14.86 3.37
C ALA A 30 6.38 13.60 3.87
N GLU A 31 6.47 13.39 5.17
CA GLU A 31 7.08 12.18 5.75
C GLU A 31 6.31 10.92 5.34
N LYS A 32 4.97 10.95 5.44
CA LYS A 32 4.14 9.83 4.97
C LYS A 32 4.32 9.52 3.49
N GLN A 33 4.38 10.56 2.66
CA GLN A 33 4.64 10.39 1.24
C GLN A 33 6.01 9.78 0.99
N GLU A 34 7.05 10.21 1.71
CA GLU A 34 8.41 9.67 1.61
C GLU A 34 8.46 8.21 2.03
N ASP A 35 7.83 7.85 3.14
CA ASP A 35 7.77 6.47 3.63
C ASP A 35 7.07 5.53 2.65
N ILE A 36 5.95 5.97 2.06
CA ILE A 36 5.27 5.21 1.01
C ILE A 36 6.16 5.02 -0.22
N GLN A 37 6.88 6.06 -0.64
CA GLN A 37 7.79 5.97 -1.78
C GLN A 37 8.98 5.03 -1.49
N LYS A 38 9.56 5.11 -0.31
CA LYS A 38 10.63 4.23 0.14
C LYS A 38 10.17 2.76 0.18
N MET A 39 9.00 2.52 0.75
CA MET A 39 8.36 1.20 0.73
C MET A 39 8.17 0.69 -0.71
N ALA A 40 7.68 1.53 -1.61
CA ALA A 40 7.46 1.17 -3.01
C ALA A 40 8.77 0.81 -3.72
N GLN A 41 9.83 1.58 -3.53
CA GLN A 41 11.16 1.29 -4.08
C GLN A 41 11.71 -0.03 -3.56
N GLN A 42 11.65 -0.28 -2.26
CA GLN A 42 12.08 -1.55 -1.67
C GLN A 42 11.30 -2.74 -2.22
N THR A 43 9.99 -2.58 -2.38
CA THR A 43 9.12 -3.62 -2.93
C THR A 43 9.47 -3.94 -4.38
N LEU A 44 9.70 -2.91 -5.21
CA LEU A 44 10.13 -3.10 -6.59
C LEU A 44 11.50 -3.79 -6.69
N GLN A 45 12.44 -3.43 -5.82
CA GLN A 45 13.75 -4.10 -5.77
C GLN A 45 13.60 -5.59 -5.42
N GLN A 46 12.77 -5.93 -4.43
CA GLN A 46 12.48 -7.31 -4.07
C GLN A 46 11.80 -8.07 -5.23
N LEU A 47 10.84 -7.44 -5.91
CA LEU A 47 10.18 -8.01 -7.07
C LEU A 47 11.19 -8.30 -8.19
N TYR A 48 12.06 -7.35 -8.51
CA TYR A 48 13.04 -7.51 -9.59
C TYR A 48 14.10 -8.57 -9.29
N GLN A 49 14.43 -8.80 -8.01
CA GLN A 49 15.30 -9.90 -7.60
C GLN A 49 14.60 -11.26 -7.77
N ALA A 50 13.32 -11.35 -7.38
CA ALA A 50 12.54 -12.58 -7.48
C ALA A 50 12.09 -12.88 -8.93
N GLN A 51 11.82 -11.84 -9.72
CA GLN A 51 11.33 -11.91 -11.09
C GLN A 51 11.94 -10.79 -11.94
N PRO A 52 13.12 -11.03 -12.54
CA PRO A 52 13.84 -10.01 -13.32
C PRO A 52 13.05 -9.45 -14.51
N LEU A 53 12.20 -10.26 -15.14
CA LEU A 53 11.39 -9.84 -16.28
C LEU A 53 10.31 -8.82 -15.91
N ALA A 54 9.91 -8.77 -14.63
CA ALA A 54 8.94 -7.80 -14.13
C ALA A 54 9.40 -6.35 -14.32
N LYS A 55 10.72 -6.10 -14.27
CA LYS A 55 11.27 -4.76 -14.49
C LYS A 55 10.89 -4.21 -15.87
N ALA A 56 11.18 -4.97 -16.92
CA ALA A 56 10.86 -4.57 -18.29
C ALA A 56 9.34 -4.44 -18.52
N ALA A 57 8.53 -5.28 -17.87
CA ALA A 57 7.08 -5.19 -17.93
C ALA A 57 6.55 -3.91 -17.31
N ILE A 58 7.03 -3.55 -16.11
CA ILE A 58 6.64 -2.34 -15.39
C ILE A 58 7.09 -1.09 -16.14
N GLU A 59 8.31 -1.07 -16.68
CA GLU A 59 8.84 0.08 -17.43
C GLU A 59 8.07 0.36 -18.72
N LYS A 60 7.55 -0.68 -19.40
CA LYS A 60 6.77 -0.57 -20.64
C LYS A 60 5.28 -0.28 -20.40
N ALA A 61 4.79 -0.47 -19.20
CA ALA A 61 3.39 -0.26 -18.83
C ALA A 61 3.03 1.23 -18.81
N ALA A 62 1.74 1.56 -18.88
CA ALA A 62 1.26 2.93 -18.70
C ALA A 62 1.57 3.48 -17.31
N GLY A 63 1.56 2.62 -16.31
CA GLY A 63 1.93 2.90 -14.94
C GLY A 63 1.88 1.66 -14.07
N TYR A 64 2.20 1.86 -12.81
CA TYR A 64 2.17 0.81 -11.80
C TYR A 64 1.68 1.36 -10.46
N ALA A 65 1.24 0.48 -9.57
CA ALA A 65 0.96 0.83 -8.20
C ALA A 65 1.66 -0.15 -7.25
N VAL A 66 2.09 0.36 -6.10
CA VAL A 66 2.69 -0.46 -5.05
C VAL A 66 1.98 -0.18 -3.75
N PHE A 67 1.51 -1.25 -3.10
CA PHE A 67 0.85 -1.21 -1.80
C PHE A 67 1.57 -2.10 -0.81
N SER A 68 1.61 -1.64 0.44
CA SER A 68 1.91 -2.47 1.60
C SER A 68 0.64 -2.59 2.40
N ASP A 69 0.25 -3.81 2.71
CA ASP A 69 -0.89 -4.09 3.56
C ASP A 69 -0.49 -4.89 4.80
N MET A 70 -1.25 -4.71 5.85
CA MET A 70 -1.17 -5.49 7.07
C MET A 70 -2.58 -5.93 7.46
N GLY A 71 -2.79 -7.23 7.45
CA GLY A 71 -4.02 -7.86 7.85
C GLY A 71 -3.89 -8.56 9.21
N PHE A 72 -4.99 -8.60 9.92
CA PHE A 72 -5.14 -9.33 11.16
C PHE A 72 -6.36 -10.22 11.09
N LYS A 73 -6.21 -11.49 11.46
CA LYS A 73 -7.27 -12.49 11.40
C LYS A 73 -7.45 -13.17 12.74
N ILE A 74 -8.70 -13.29 13.18
CA ILE A 74 -9.12 -14.07 14.36
C ILE A 74 -10.24 -15.00 13.95
N LEU A 75 -10.05 -16.30 14.14
CA LEU A 75 -11.03 -17.36 13.86
C LEU A 75 -11.49 -17.35 12.40
N PHE A 76 -12.69 -16.80 12.12
CA PHE A 76 -13.36 -16.87 10.82
C PHE A 76 -13.31 -15.57 10.04
N ALA A 77 -12.89 -14.48 10.67
CA ALA A 77 -12.88 -13.14 10.06
C ALA A 77 -11.60 -12.39 10.36
N GLY A 78 -11.21 -11.55 9.42
CA GLY A 78 -10.10 -10.65 9.57
C GLY A 78 -10.31 -9.39 8.75
N SER A 79 -9.55 -8.37 9.06
CA SER A 79 -9.49 -7.15 8.28
C SER A 79 -8.04 -6.70 8.14
N GLY A 80 -7.77 -5.96 7.10
CA GLY A 80 -6.48 -5.35 6.86
C GLY A 80 -6.62 -3.94 6.32
N THR A 81 -5.58 -3.18 6.49
CA THR A 81 -5.44 -1.86 5.92
C THR A 81 -4.07 -1.72 5.26
N GLY A 82 -4.00 -0.89 4.26
CA GLY A 82 -2.75 -0.63 3.56
C GLY A 82 -2.72 0.76 2.95
N GLN A 83 -1.53 1.13 2.56
CA GLN A 83 -1.27 2.38 1.86
C GLN A 83 -0.32 2.12 0.70
N GLY A 84 -0.39 2.97 -0.31
CA GLY A 84 0.43 2.80 -1.48
C GLY A 84 0.46 4.02 -2.38
N VAL A 85 1.16 3.88 -3.49
CA VAL A 85 1.32 4.91 -4.49
C VAL A 85 1.12 4.33 -5.89
N VAL A 86 0.36 5.04 -6.71
CA VAL A 86 0.29 4.82 -8.16
C VAL A 86 1.25 5.79 -8.84
N VAL A 87 2.03 5.28 -9.77
CA VAL A 87 3.00 6.06 -10.54
C VAL A 87 2.67 5.97 -12.02
N ASN A 88 2.42 7.10 -12.65
CA ASN A 88 2.29 7.20 -14.09
C ASN A 88 3.69 7.17 -14.73
N ASN A 89 3.96 6.22 -15.61
CA ASN A 89 5.29 6.04 -16.20
C ASN A 89 5.68 7.16 -17.17
N GLN A 90 4.71 7.81 -17.82
CA GLN A 90 4.96 8.88 -18.78
C GLN A 90 5.20 10.21 -18.07
N THR A 91 4.30 10.59 -17.16
CA THR A 91 4.34 11.91 -16.49
C THR A 91 5.13 11.92 -15.19
N LYS A 92 5.45 10.74 -14.64
CA LYS A 92 6.04 10.54 -13.32
C LYS A 92 5.18 11.05 -12.16
N GLN A 93 3.93 11.40 -12.45
CA GLN A 93 2.96 11.80 -11.44
C GLN A 93 2.69 10.65 -10.47
N LYS A 94 2.63 10.98 -9.20
CA LYS A 94 2.32 10.06 -8.10
C LYS A 94 0.94 10.37 -7.54
N THR A 95 0.16 9.34 -7.30
CA THR A 95 -1.14 9.42 -6.60
C THR A 95 -1.11 8.46 -5.42
N TYR A 96 -1.28 8.98 -4.23
CA TYR A 96 -1.27 8.19 -3.00
C TYR A 96 -2.66 7.61 -2.76
N MET A 97 -2.71 6.35 -2.37
CA MET A 97 -3.95 5.61 -2.19
C MET A 97 -3.92 4.79 -0.91
N LYS A 98 -5.10 4.48 -0.41
CA LYS A 98 -5.34 3.55 0.71
C LYS A 98 -5.97 2.28 0.20
N MET A 99 -5.84 1.22 0.99
CA MET A 99 -6.62 0.02 0.81
C MET A 99 -7.21 -0.45 2.14
N VAL A 100 -8.35 -1.11 2.05
CA VAL A 100 -8.95 -1.90 3.12
C VAL A 100 -9.24 -3.29 2.58
N GLU A 101 -9.04 -4.31 3.40
CA GLU A 101 -9.37 -5.67 3.03
C GLU A 101 -10.22 -6.35 4.09
N LEU A 102 -11.03 -7.31 3.64
CA LEU A 102 -11.77 -8.24 4.48
C LEU A 102 -11.26 -9.65 4.16
N GLN A 103 -10.92 -10.38 5.21
CA GLN A 103 -10.44 -11.74 5.10
C GLN A 103 -11.48 -12.67 5.71
N ALA A 104 -11.93 -13.68 4.97
CA ALA A 104 -12.77 -14.75 5.48
C ALA A 104 -11.99 -16.06 5.55
N GLY A 105 -12.41 -16.97 6.44
CA GLY A 105 -11.82 -18.28 6.59
C GLY A 105 -11.11 -18.47 7.93
N LEU A 106 -10.92 -19.73 8.31
CA LEU A 106 -10.28 -20.13 9.56
C LEU A 106 -8.82 -19.66 9.60
N GLY A 107 -8.43 -19.06 10.72
CA GLY A 107 -7.04 -18.71 10.99
C GLY A 107 -6.85 -17.71 12.11
N PHE A 108 -5.62 -17.66 12.60
CA PHE A 108 -5.15 -16.66 13.54
C PHE A 108 -3.82 -16.14 13.01
N GLY A 109 -3.62 -14.85 13.04
CA GLY A 109 -2.32 -14.29 12.74
C GLY A 109 -2.35 -12.91 12.10
N ILE A 110 -1.15 -12.42 11.90
CA ILE A 110 -0.87 -11.20 11.17
C ILE A 110 -0.34 -11.61 9.80
N SER A 111 -0.93 -11.07 8.75
CA SER A 111 -0.43 -11.19 7.38
C SER A 111 0.14 -9.85 6.91
N LYS A 112 1.29 -9.90 6.26
CA LYS A 112 1.89 -8.74 5.62
C LYS A 112 2.12 -9.09 4.17
N PHE A 113 1.48 -8.34 3.28
CA PHE A 113 1.65 -8.48 1.85
C PHE A 113 2.13 -7.18 1.24
N ARG A 114 2.77 -7.29 0.10
CA ARG A 114 3.09 -6.18 -0.78
C ARG A 114 2.57 -6.51 -2.16
N ASN A 115 1.70 -5.66 -2.66
CA ASN A 115 1.03 -5.86 -3.94
C ASN A 115 1.57 -4.87 -4.95
N VAL A 116 2.02 -5.35 -6.11
CA VAL A 116 2.47 -4.52 -7.22
C VAL A 116 1.51 -4.72 -8.38
N PHE A 117 0.74 -3.70 -8.71
CA PHE A 117 -0.14 -3.67 -9.86
C PHE A 117 0.59 -3.09 -11.06
N VAL A 118 0.33 -3.65 -12.24
CA VAL A 118 0.87 -3.18 -13.52
C VAL A 118 -0.30 -2.86 -14.43
N PHE A 119 -0.40 -1.61 -14.86
CA PHE A 119 -1.46 -1.12 -15.73
C PHE A 119 -0.96 -1.08 -17.18
N ARG A 120 -1.51 -1.93 -18.03
CA ARG A 120 -1.12 -1.98 -19.45
C ARG A 120 -1.56 -0.71 -20.18
N THR A 121 -2.71 -0.16 -19.81
CA THR A 121 -3.30 1.02 -20.44
C THR A 121 -3.48 2.16 -19.44
N LYS A 122 -3.43 3.40 -19.96
CA LYS A 122 -3.75 4.58 -19.18
C LYS A 122 -5.19 4.55 -18.64
N ALA A 123 -6.11 4.03 -19.41
CA ALA A 123 -7.51 3.93 -19.03
C ALA A 123 -7.70 3.04 -17.78
N ALA A 124 -7.03 1.90 -17.73
CA ALA A 124 -7.06 1.03 -16.55
C ALA A 124 -6.47 1.72 -15.31
N MET A 125 -5.34 2.42 -15.47
CA MET A 125 -4.73 3.19 -14.38
C MET A 125 -5.63 4.32 -13.89
N ASP A 126 -6.20 5.11 -14.79
CA ASP A 126 -7.07 6.22 -14.44
C ASP A 126 -8.36 5.74 -13.76
N SER A 127 -8.93 4.63 -14.23
CA SER A 127 -10.09 3.99 -13.60
C SER A 127 -9.76 3.53 -12.19
N PHE A 128 -8.61 2.88 -11.99
CA PHE A 128 -8.15 2.45 -10.67
C PHE A 128 -8.00 3.61 -9.69
N ILE A 129 -7.45 4.75 -10.14
CA ILE A 129 -7.25 5.95 -9.32
C ILE A 129 -8.58 6.63 -8.99
N ASN A 130 -9.43 6.87 -10.00
CA ASN A 130 -10.58 7.78 -9.88
C ASN A 130 -11.85 7.09 -9.39
N SER A 131 -12.10 5.86 -9.86
CA SER A 131 -13.26 5.07 -9.46
C SER A 131 -12.97 4.20 -8.24
N GLY A 132 -11.68 4.04 -7.90
CA GLY A 132 -11.23 3.00 -7.00
C GLY A 132 -11.35 1.62 -7.66
N TRP A 133 -10.83 0.62 -6.98
CA TRP A 133 -10.90 -0.75 -7.48
C TRP A 133 -11.23 -1.71 -6.34
N GLN A 134 -12.06 -2.70 -6.65
CA GLN A 134 -12.47 -3.72 -5.69
C GLN A 134 -12.10 -5.10 -6.20
N PHE A 135 -11.42 -5.85 -5.36
CA PHE A 135 -11.17 -7.27 -5.55
C PHE A 135 -12.11 -8.05 -4.64
N GLY A 136 -12.91 -8.93 -5.16
CA GLY A 136 -13.88 -9.69 -4.37
C GLY A 136 -14.21 -11.03 -5.00
N GLY A 137 -14.90 -11.90 -4.27
CA GLY A 137 -15.09 -13.33 -4.53
C GLY A 137 -15.46 -13.81 -5.94
N GLN A 138 -15.95 -12.93 -6.82
CA GLN A 138 -16.14 -13.24 -8.24
C GLN A 138 -14.90 -13.00 -9.09
N ALA A 139 -14.00 -12.10 -8.68
CA ALA A 139 -12.76 -11.84 -9.40
C ALA A 139 -11.72 -12.96 -9.20
N THR A 140 -11.81 -13.72 -8.11
CA THR A 140 -10.95 -14.91 -7.91
C THR A 140 -11.21 -16.04 -8.93
N ALA A 141 -12.40 -16.11 -9.51
CA ALA A 141 -12.71 -17.08 -10.56
C ALA A 141 -12.08 -16.74 -11.93
N GLY A 142 -11.68 -15.46 -12.11
CA GLY A 142 -11.03 -14.97 -13.33
C GLY A 142 -9.53 -14.73 -13.19
N ALA A 143 -8.98 -14.86 -11.98
CA ALA A 143 -7.54 -14.74 -11.75
C ALA A 143 -6.81 -15.96 -12.38
N LYS A 144 -6.60 -15.89 -13.69
CA LYS A 144 -5.76 -16.86 -14.39
C LYS A 144 -4.31 -16.49 -14.07
N THR A 145 -3.60 -17.42 -13.45
CA THR A 145 -2.13 -17.36 -13.52
C THR A 145 -1.77 -17.13 -14.97
N ALA A 146 -0.99 -16.09 -15.22
CA ALA A 146 -0.53 -15.83 -16.56
C ALA A 146 0.39 -16.99 -16.98
N ASP A 147 -0.19 -17.93 -17.70
CA ASP A 147 0.53 -18.92 -18.51
C ASP A 147 1.21 -18.22 -19.70
N SER A 148 1.28 -16.91 -19.62
CA SER A 148 1.97 -16.03 -20.55
C SER A 148 3.45 -16.15 -20.29
N GLY A 149 4.09 -17.12 -20.94
CA GLY A 149 5.54 -17.11 -21.06
C GLY A 149 5.98 -15.73 -21.54
N GLY A 150 6.61 -14.95 -20.68
CA GLY A 150 7.02 -13.59 -21.02
C GLY A 150 7.13 -12.66 -19.82
N ALA A 151 7.07 -11.38 -20.11
CA ALA A 151 7.35 -10.29 -19.15
C ALA A 151 6.41 -10.26 -17.90
N MET A 152 5.27 -10.95 -17.96
CA MET A 152 4.30 -11.01 -16.84
C MET A 152 4.35 -12.34 -16.07
N GLN A 153 5.40 -13.13 -16.25
CA GLN A 153 5.58 -14.40 -15.52
C GLN A 153 5.55 -14.12 -14.00
N GLY A 154 4.77 -14.89 -13.25
CA GLY A 154 4.61 -14.72 -11.80
C GLY A 154 3.58 -13.67 -11.38
N ALA A 155 2.97 -12.94 -12.32
CA ALA A 155 1.82 -12.08 -12.07
C ALA A 155 0.51 -12.84 -12.27
N VAL A 156 -0.53 -12.35 -11.60
CA VAL A 156 -1.91 -12.80 -11.78
C VAL A 156 -2.68 -11.71 -12.50
N SER A 157 -3.42 -12.06 -13.55
CA SER A 157 -4.35 -11.12 -14.19
C SER A 157 -5.53 -10.90 -13.25
N VAL A 158 -5.75 -9.67 -12.84
CA VAL A 158 -6.83 -9.28 -11.92
C VAL A 158 -7.93 -8.51 -12.62
N ASP A 159 -7.64 -7.99 -13.81
CA ASP A 159 -8.59 -7.36 -14.73
C ASP A 159 -8.02 -7.40 -16.16
N ASN A 160 -8.79 -6.99 -17.18
CA ASN A 160 -8.42 -7.09 -18.60
C ASN A 160 -7.06 -6.45 -18.94
N ASP A 161 -6.75 -5.30 -18.34
CA ASP A 161 -5.50 -4.54 -18.56
C ASP A 161 -4.72 -4.31 -17.28
N MET A 162 -4.95 -5.15 -16.26
CA MET A 162 -4.31 -5.02 -14.95
C MET A 162 -3.80 -6.36 -14.45
N TRP A 163 -2.53 -6.37 -14.07
CA TRP A 163 -1.82 -7.52 -13.52
C TRP A 163 -1.33 -7.21 -12.12
N MET A 164 -1.20 -8.23 -11.28
CA MET A 164 -0.73 -8.07 -9.91
C MET A 164 0.34 -9.09 -9.57
N TYR A 165 1.45 -8.63 -9.00
CA TYR A 165 2.40 -9.44 -8.25
C TYR A 165 2.11 -9.28 -6.77
N GLN A 166 2.10 -10.39 -6.03
CA GLN A 166 1.99 -10.37 -4.58
C GLN A 166 3.28 -10.91 -3.97
N LEU A 167 3.88 -10.14 -3.08
CA LEU A 167 5.07 -10.51 -2.32
C LEU A 167 4.69 -10.71 -0.85
N THR A 168 5.33 -11.69 -0.24
CA THR A 168 5.31 -11.96 1.20
C THR A 168 6.71 -11.77 1.75
N GLU A 169 6.88 -11.88 3.06
CA GLU A 169 8.21 -11.90 3.68
C GLU A 169 9.10 -13.04 3.15
N ARG A 170 8.51 -14.08 2.55
CA ARG A 170 9.19 -15.26 1.98
C ARG A 170 9.48 -15.14 0.48
N GLY A 171 9.06 -14.03 -0.15
CA GLY A 171 9.25 -13.79 -1.59
C GLY A 171 7.94 -13.69 -2.37
N LEU A 172 8.02 -13.94 -3.68
CA LEU A 172 6.89 -13.85 -4.59
C LEU A 172 5.86 -14.94 -4.30
N ASN A 173 4.60 -14.55 -4.12
CA ASN A 173 3.47 -15.45 -3.96
C ASN A 173 2.71 -15.55 -5.29
N LEU A 174 2.60 -16.76 -5.82
CA LEU A 174 1.87 -17.02 -7.07
C LEU A 174 0.35 -17.21 -6.86
N SER A 175 -0.10 -17.27 -5.62
CA SER A 175 -1.52 -17.39 -5.28
C SER A 175 -1.99 -16.17 -4.52
N VAL A 176 -2.90 -15.42 -5.13
CA VAL A 176 -3.52 -14.26 -4.49
C VAL A 176 -4.58 -14.72 -3.50
N THR A 177 -4.36 -14.47 -2.23
CA THR A 177 -5.26 -14.89 -1.14
C THR A 177 -5.99 -13.67 -0.56
N VAL A 178 -6.72 -12.93 -1.38
CA VAL A 178 -7.53 -11.81 -0.91
C VAL A 178 -9.01 -12.15 -1.08
N THR A 179 -9.77 -12.15 0.01
CA THR A 179 -11.20 -12.45 -0.03
C THR A 179 -12.03 -11.24 -0.48
N GLY A 180 -11.56 -10.05 -0.20
CA GLY A 180 -12.10 -8.79 -0.68
C GLY A 180 -11.22 -7.62 -0.29
N ALA A 181 -10.83 -6.80 -1.25
CA ALA A 181 -10.06 -5.58 -1.00
C ALA A 181 -10.65 -4.42 -1.80
N LYS A 182 -10.62 -3.23 -1.21
CA LYS A 182 -11.00 -1.98 -1.86
C LYS A 182 -9.83 -1.02 -1.80
N TYR A 183 -9.47 -0.49 -2.96
CA TYR A 183 -8.44 0.52 -3.17
C TYR A 183 -9.10 1.85 -3.50
N TYR A 184 -8.65 2.95 -2.90
CA TYR A 184 -9.23 4.27 -3.10
C TYR A 184 -8.21 5.37 -2.83
N LYS A 185 -8.44 6.55 -3.41
CA LYS A 185 -7.53 7.69 -3.28
C LYS A 185 -7.46 8.18 -1.83
N ASP A 186 -6.25 8.53 -1.38
CA ASP A 186 -6.05 9.18 -0.09
C ASP A 186 -6.02 10.70 -0.27
N ASP A 187 -7.15 11.35 -0.05
CA ASP A 187 -7.26 12.80 -0.23
C ASP A 187 -6.36 13.59 0.72
N SER A 188 -5.94 13.00 1.84
CA SER A 188 -5.04 13.65 2.80
C SER A 188 -3.60 13.74 2.30
N LEU A 189 -3.22 12.88 1.35
CA LEU A 189 -1.86 12.79 0.81
C LEU A 189 -1.72 13.31 -0.62
N ASN A 190 -2.81 13.64 -1.32
CA ASN A 190 -2.79 14.17 -2.68
C ASN A 190 -2.98 15.69 -2.75
#